data_4652c4d7ff0fc14d635d2489e22bf46e
#
_entry.id   4652c4d7ff0fc14d635d2489e22bf46e
#
_cell.length_a   1.000
_cell.length_b   1.000
_cell.length_c   1.000
_cell.angle_alpha   90.00
_cell.angle_beta   90.00
_cell.angle_gamma   90.00
#
_symmetry.space_group_name_H-M   'P 1'
#
loop_
_entity.id
_entity.type
_entity.pdbx_description
1 polymer ?
#
loop_
_entity_poly.entity_id
_entity_poly.type
_entity_poly.pdbx_seq_one_letter_code
_entity_poly.pdbx_strand_id
1 'polypeptide(L)'
;MSSTRLDASTTRRHVLLAVSATQVVPRRLARATEASTGAITHRVYVDFGLCPTLLRNERKLGDKSALCGADEVQSMGRVVLGLYGERAPRTVENFLAMVEEKDAGAGYCGSTVSKVKPGEYVLLGRQGSAKFGKVEKPKAKSNPETVSTEAFQLSHLRPGTLSLAIGANDDDARTKMSGGYRNVEFLITTGPGPALQLDGENLVFGRVLEGMQVIADIARVPRNTPSENVRKFNALATLLGDSRASGARNAWDSPLQSILITDCGILGDSQET
;
A
#
# COMPACT_ATOMS: atom_id res chain seq x y z
N MET A 1 40.29 -58.29 65.84
CA MET A 1 38.93 -58.70 66.26
C MET A 1 37.92 -58.03 65.32
N SER A 2 37.18 -58.83 64.80
CA SER A 2 35.86 -58.82 64.12
C SER A 2 35.80 -58.40 62.65
N SER A 3 35.62 -59.43 61.91
CA SER A 3 35.20 -59.62 60.56
C SER A 3 33.75 -59.08 60.37
N THR A 4 33.46 -58.46 59.24
CA THR A 4 32.10 -58.58 58.66
C THR A 4 32.17 -58.49 57.15
N ARG A 5 31.45 -59.42 56.55
CA ARG A 5 31.45 -59.83 55.14
C ARG A 5 30.74 -58.80 54.22
N LEU A 6 31.24 -58.82 52.99
CA LEU A 6 30.62 -58.26 51.81
C LEU A 6 29.44 -59.12 51.35
N ASP A 7 28.30 -58.50 51.11
CA ASP A 7 27.20 -59.05 50.29
C ASP A 7 27.02 -58.25 49.00
N ALA A 8 27.18 -58.95 47.91
CA ALA A 8 27.00 -58.42 46.56
C ALA A 8 25.52 -58.61 46.17
N SER A 9 24.80 -57.55 45.99
CA SER A 9 23.47 -57.57 45.33
C SER A 9 23.56 -57.02 43.90
N THR A 10 23.33 -57.92 42.98
CA THR A 10 23.28 -57.66 41.53
C THR A 10 22.02 -56.92 41.18
N THR A 11 22.09 -55.63 40.86
CA THR A 11 20.97 -54.86 40.38
C THR A 11 20.93 -54.86 38.84
N ARG A 12 19.93 -55.56 38.27
CA ARG A 12 19.61 -55.57 36.87
C ARG A 12 19.17 -54.16 36.43
N ARG A 13 19.91 -53.53 35.53
CA ARG A 13 19.52 -52.30 34.87
C ARG A 13 18.52 -52.63 33.76
N HIS A 14 17.29 -52.20 33.93
CA HIS A 14 16.31 -52.15 32.86
C HIS A 14 16.64 -50.96 31.95
N VAL A 15 17.02 -51.24 30.71
CA VAL A 15 17.14 -50.21 29.65
C VAL A 15 15.72 -49.89 29.17
N LEU A 16 15.23 -48.72 29.53
CA LEU A 16 14.02 -48.16 28.94
C LEU A 16 14.38 -47.54 27.57
N LEU A 17 13.94 -48.18 26.51
CA LEU A 17 13.93 -47.62 25.15
C LEU A 17 12.89 -46.49 25.13
N ALA A 18 13.41 -45.27 25.06
CA ALA A 18 12.56 -44.10 24.80
C ALA A 18 12.15 -44.11 23.33
N VAL A 19 10.90 -44.42 23.06
CA VAL A 19 10.26 -44.26 21.75
C VAL A 19 10.08 -42.77 21.54
N SER A 20 10.84 -42.17 20.62
CA SER A 20 10.65 -40.80 20.19
C SER A 20 9.34 -40.70 19.44
N ALA A 21 8.31 -40.14 20.07
CA ALA A 21 7.09 -39.75 19.42
C ALA A 21 7.39 -38.56 18.47
N THR A 22 7.46 -38.83 17.20
CA THR A 22 7.48 -37.79 16.14
C THR A 22 6.17 -37.03 16.24
N GLN A 23 6.21 -35.86 16.85
CA GLN A 23 5.04 -34.97 16.88
C GLN A 23 4.76 -34.48 15.47
N VAL A 24 3.72 -35.03 14.87
CA VAL A 24 3.10 -34.49 13.67
C VAL A 24 2.52 -33.14 14.05
N VAL A 25 3.23 -32.07 13.65
CA VAL A 25 2.75 -30.68 13.80
C VAL A 25 1.46 -30.55 12.99
N PRO A 26 0.34 -30.28 13.64
CA PRO A 26 -0.95 -30.31 12.94
C PRO A 26 -1.03 -29.21 11.88
N ARG A 27 -1.56 -29.55 10.73
CA ARG A 27 -1.93 -28.69 9.57
C ARG A 27 -2.73 -27.40 9.91
N ARG A 28 -3.00 -27.13 11.18
CA ARG A 28 -3.72 -25.94 11.67
C ARG A 28 -2.95 -24.63 11.47
N LEU A 29 -1.62 -24.64 11.42
CA LEU A 29 -0.81 -23.43 11.22
C LEU A 29 -0.89 -22.89 9.78
N ALA A 30 -1.03 -23.76 8.78
CA ALA A 30 -1.21 -23.33 7.38
C ALA A 30 -2.57 -22.65 7.15
N ARG A 31 -3.62 -23.13 7.84
CA ARG A 31 -4.97 -22.59 7.73
C ARG A 31 -5.16 -21.22 8.44
N ALA A 32 -4.36 -20.94 9.47
CA ALA A 32 -4.37 -19.63 10.14
C ALA A 32 -3.72 -18.53 9.28
N THR A 33 -2.79 -18.88 8.40
CA THR A 33 -2.15 -17.91 7.47
C THR A 33 -3.06 -17.56 6.28
N GLU A 34 -3.95 -18.46 5.88
CA GLU A 34 -4.94 -18.18 4.83
C GLU A 34 -6.16 -17.40 5.33
N ALA A 35 -6.51 -17.55 6.61
CA ALA A 35 -7.63 -16.82 7.22
C ALA A 35 -7.35 -15.31 7.38
N SER A 36 -6.09 -14.87 7.31
CA SER A 36 -5.69 -13.45 7.39
C SER A 36 -5.64 -12.76 6.02
N THR A 37 -5.75 -13.50 4.92
CA THR A 37 -5.82 -12.95 3.56
C THR A 37 -7.22 -13.21 3.01
N GLY A 38 -7.95 -12.17 2.61
CA GLY A 38 -9.25 -12.32 1.96
C GLY A 38 -9.14 -13.15 0.67
N ALA A 39 -10.23 -13.82 0.30
CA ALA A 39 -10.33 -14.47 -1.01
C ALA A 39 -10.25 -13.40 -2.12
N ILE A 40 -9.49 -13.69 -3.18
CA ILE A 40 -9.39 -12.80 -4.34
C ILE A 40 -10.64 -13.00 -5.19
N THR A 41 -11.42 -11.95 -5.37
CA THR A 41 -12.64 -11.94 -6.16
C THR A 41 -12.47 -11.29 -7.53
N HIS A 42 -11.51 -10.37 -7.65
CA HIS A 42 -11.24 -9.66 -8.90
C HIS A 42 -9.74 -9.47 -9.07
N ARG A 43 -9.31 -9.43 -10.33
CA ARG A 43 -7.93 -9.11 -10.71
C ARG A 43 -7.92 -7.85 -11.56
N VAL A 44 -6.98 -6.95 -11.28
CA VAL A 44 -6.82 -5.68 -11.98
C VAL A 44 -5.36 -5.51 -12.36
N TYR A 45 -5.08 -4.97 -13.53
CA TYR A 45 -3.74 -4.55 -13.89
C TYR A 45 -3.61 -3.02 -13.85
N VAL A 46 -2.42 -2.56 -13.53
CA VAL A 46 -2.01 -1.17 -13.55
C VAL A 46 -0.62 -1.08 -14.17
N ASP A 47 -0.50 -0.36 -15.27
CA ASP A 47 0.77 -0.11 -15.95
C ASP A 47 1.35 1.22 -15.51
N PHE A 48 2.63 1.23 -15.18
CA PHE A 48 3.34 2.41 -14.72
C PHE A 48 4.33 2.91 -15.76
N GLY A 49 4.43 4.23 -15.84
CA GLY A 49 5.41 4.91 -16.66
C GLY A 49 6.09 6.07 -15.94
N LEU A 50 7.35 6.31 -16.26
CA LEU A 50 8.17 7.35 -15.71
C LEU A 50 8.37 8.47 -16.75
N CYS A 51 8.18 9.72 -16.35
CA CYS A 51 8.53 10.89 -17.15
C CYS A 51 10.01 11.23 -16.94
N PRO A 52 10.90 11.01 -17.92
CA PRO A 52 12.34 11.15 -17.71
C PRO A 52 12.80 12.60 -17.61
N THR A 53 12.13 13.53 -18.28
CA THR A 53 12.59 14.91 -18.54
C THR A 53 12.17 15.92 -17.49
N LEU A 54 11.30 15.56 -16.53
CA LEU A 54 10.73 16.52 -15.58
C LEU A 54 11.19 16.27 -14.15
N LEU A 55 12.47 16.55 -13.88
CA LEU A 55 12.89 16.81 -12.51
C LEU A 55 12.15 18.03 -11.98
N ARG A 56 11.45 17.92 -10.90
CA ARG A 56 10.66 19.01 -10.28
C ARG A 56 11.48 20.27 -10.01
N ASN A 57 12.80 20.13 -9.81
CA ASN A 57 13.73 21.23 -9.56
C ASN A 57 14.04 22.06 -10.81
N GLU A 58 13.78 21.55 -12.01
CA GLU A 58 14.01 22.26 -13.28
C GLU A 58 12.79 23.08 -13.71
N ARG A 59 11.65 22.93 -13.02
CA ARG A 59 10.45 23.70 -13.33
C ARG A 59 10.61 25.15 -12.89
N LYS A 60 10.45 26.04 -13.84
CA LYS A 60 10.35 27.48 -13.56
C LYS A 60 9.14 27.77 -12.71
N LEU A 61 9.24 28.75 -11.83
CA LEU A 61 8.11 29.24 -11.03
C LEU A 61 6.95 29.59 -11.98
N GLY A 62 5.85 28.84 -11.93
CA GLY A 62 4.70 28.99 -12.82
C GLY A 62 4.48 27.84 -13.82
N ASP A 63 5.37 26.87 -13.90
CA ASP A 63 5.18 25.70 -14.74
C ASP A 63 4.12 24.77 -14.11
N LYS A 64 3.00 24.64 -14.83
CA LYS A 64 1.75 24.10 -14.27
C LYS A 64 1.43 22.66 -14.70
N SER A 65 2.27 22.03 -15.53
CA SER A 65 2.05 20.66 -15.98
C SER A 65 2.89 19.66 -15.18
N ALA A 66 2.24 18.64 -14.62
CA ALA A 66 2.92 17.53 -13.97
C ALA A 66 3.19 16.39 -14.97
N LEU A 67 2.62 16.46 -16.14
CA LEU A 67 2.56 15.38 -17.12
C LEU A 67 3.51 15.67 -18.27
N CYS A 68 4.22 14.64 -18.72
CA CYS A 68 4.97 14.63 -19.97
C CYS A 68 4.05 14.18 -21.13
N GLY A 69 4.50 14.36 -22.38
CA GLY A 69 3.82 13.79 -23.55
C GLY A 69 3.77 12.25 -23.46
N ALA A 70 2.76 11.66 -24.05
CA ALA A 70 2.59 10.20 -24.01
C ALA A 70 3.77 9.44 -24.67
N ASP A 71 4.39 10.04 -25.65
CA ASP A 71 5.57 9.56 -26.37
C ASP A 71 6.89 9.67 -25.57
N GLU A 72 6.92 10.49 -24.53
CA GLU A 72 8.09 10.65 -23.66
C GLU A 72 8.10 9.67 -22.49
N VAL A 73 6.97 9.02 -22.20
CA VAL A 73 6.82 8.15 -21.04
C VAL A 73 7.62 6.86 -21.21
N GLN A 74 8.54 6.60 -20.31
CA GLN A 74 9.27 5.33 -20.23
C GLN A 74 8.47 4.31 -19.42
N SER A 75 8.16 3.15 -20.02
CA SER A 75 7.45 2.08 -19.30
C SER A 75 8.30 1.56 -18.14
N MET A 76 7.69 1.49 -16.96
CA MET A 76 8.26 0.84 -15.76
C MET A 76 7.78 -0.60 -15.63
N GLY A 77 6.61 -0.95 -16.19
CA GLY A 77 6.04 -2.29 -16.18
C GLY A 77 4.64 -2.37 -15.60
N ARG A 78 4.13 -3.59 -15.57
CA ARG A 78 2.77 -3.94 -15.11
C ARG A 78 2.77 -4.46 -13.68
N VAL A 79 1.78 -4.06 -12.92
CA VAL A 79 1.44 -4.59 -11.60
C VAL A 79 0.06 -5.22 -11.67
N VAL A 80 -0.08 -6.46 -11.21
CA VAL A 80 -1.37 -7.14 -11.09
C VAL A 80 -1.81 -7.14 -9.64
N LEU A 81 -3.01 -6.64 -9.39
CA LEU A 81 -3.63 -6.51 -8.08
C LEU A 81 -4.74 -7.54 -7.93
N GLY A 82 -4.78 -8.24 -6.79
CA GLY A 82 -5.90 -9.08 -6.39
C GLY A 82 -6.73 -8.39 -5.31
N LEU A 83 -8.05 -8.33 -5.51
CA LEU A 83 -8.97 -7.58 -4.66
C LEU A 83 -9.81 -8.52 -3.80
N TYR A 84 -10.12 -8.09 -2.57
CA TYR A 84 -10.88 -8.85 -1.55
C TYR A 84 -12.33 -8.37 -1.50
N GLY A 85 -13.11 -8.61 -2.57
CA GLY A 85 -14.49 -8.10 -2.69
C GLY A 85 -15.46 -8.61 -1.62
N GLU A 86 -15.20 -9.78 -1.01
CA GLU A 86 -16.01 -10.27 0.12
C GLU A 86 -15.74 -9.51 1.44
N ARG A 87 -14.52 -8.94 1.59
CA ARG A 87 -14.11 -8.23 2.80
C ARG A 87 -14.43 -6.74 2.75
N ALA A 88 -14.33 -6.15 1.59
CA ALA A 88 -14.55 -4.73 1.36
C ALA A 88 -15.32 -4.48 0.05
N PRO A 89 -16.58 -4.95 -0.05
CA PRO A 89 -17.33 -4.96 -1.30
C PRO A 89 -17.54 -3.57 -1.88
N ARG A 90 -17.85 -2.58 -1.07
CA ARG A 90 -18.05 -1.21 -1.56
C ARG A 90 -16.74 -0.55 -1.98
N THR A 91 -15.66 -0.79 -1.24
CA THR A 91 -14.32 -0.29 -1.61
C THR A 91 -13.87 -0.90 -2.93
N VAL A 92 -14.05 -2.22 -3.11
CA VAL A 92 -13.69 -2.91 -4.36
C VAL A 92 -14.58 -2.43 -5.51
N GLU A 93 -15.90 -2.28 -5.33
CA GLU A 93 -16.80 -1.71 -6.35
C GLU A 93 -16.32 -0.33 -6.83
N ASN A 94 -16.01 0.56 -5.88
CA ASN A 94 -15.50 1.89 -6.19
C ASN A 94 -14.14 1.84 -6.90
N PHE A 95 -13.25 0.95 -6.46
CA PHE A 95 -11.93 0.79 -7.08
C PHE A 95 -12.06 0.31 -8.53
N LEU A 96 -12.92 -0.67 -8.80
CA LEU A 96 -13.19 -1.17 -10.15
C LEU A 96 -13.77 -0.06 -11.04
N ALA A 97 -14.76 0.70 -10.56
CA ALA A 97 -15.32 1.83 -11.29
C ALA A 97 -14.26 2.89 -11.65
N MET A 98 -13.28 3.12 -10.77
CA MET A 98 -12.17 4.03 -11.03
C MET A 98 -11.14 3.48 -12.02
N VAL A 99 -10.97 2.15 -12.09
CA VAL A 99 -10.09 1.47 -13.05
C VAL A 99 -10.71 1.43 -14.45
N GLU A 100 -12.02 1.21 -14.54
CA GLU A 100 -12.75 1.18 -15.81
C GLU A 100 -12.93 2.56 -16.44
N GLU A 101 -12.91 3.61 -15.61
CA GLU A 101 -13.09 4.97 -16.09
C GLU A 101 -11.89 5.44 -16.91
N LYS A 102 -12.14 5.76 -18.17
CA LYS A 102 -11.09 6.19 -19.13
C LYS A 102 -11.10 7.70 -19.38
N ASP A 103 -12.10 8.43 -18.90
CA ASP A 103 -12.12 9.88 -19.02
C ASP A 103 -10.99 10.50 -18.20
N ALA A 104 -10.24 11.38 -18.84
CA ALA A 104 -9.08 12.04 -18.22
C ALA A 104 -9.49 12.77 -16.93
N GLY A 105 -8.86 12.40 -15.83
CA GLY A 105 -9.13 12.98 -14.51
C GLY A 105 -10.36 12.45 -13.80
N ALA A 106 -11.08 11.46 -14.33
CA ALA A 106 -12.19 10.83 -13.65
C ALA A 106 -11.85 9.45 -13.07
N GLY A 107 -10.86 8.76 -13.65
CA GLY A 107 -10.35 7.45 -13.23
C GLY A 107 -8.90 7.47 -12.75
N TYR A 108 -8.35 6.28 -12.54
CA TYR A 108 -6.94 6.14 -12.16
C TYR A 108 -5.99 6.26 -13.36
N CYS A 109 -6.43 5.89 -14.58
CA CYS A 109 -5.61 6.02 -15.76
C CYS A 109 -5.25 7.52 -16.00
N GLY A 110 -3.98 7.80 -16.25
CA GLY A 110 -3.45 9.16 -16.38
C GLY A 110 -3.16 9.87 -15.05
N SER A 111 -3.49 9.27 -13.90
CA SER A 111 -3.14 9.83 -12.59
C SER A 111 -1.68 9.51 -12.21
N THR A 112 -1.12 10.29 -11.27
CA THR A 112 0.27 10.17 -10.85
C THR A 112 0.41 9.58 -9.46
N VAL A 113 1.58 8.97 -9.20
CA VAL A 113 2.03 8.66 -7.85
C VAL A 113 2.22 9.97 -7.09
N SER A 114 1.50 10.15 -6.00
CA SER A 114 1.49 11.39 -5.22
C SER A 114 2.56 11.43 -4.13
N LYS A 115 2.80 10.29 -3.46
CA LYS A 115 3.83 10.16 -2.41
C LYS A 115 4.56 8.81 -2.55
N VAL A 116 5.85 8.84 -2.19
CA VAL A 116 6.71 7.67 -2.11
C VAL A 116 7.41 7.68 -0.77
N LYS A 117 7.08 6.72 0.09
CA LYS A 117 7.76 6.48 1.36
C LYS A 117 8.45 5.11 1.30
N PRO A 118 9.74 5.06 0.96
CA PRO A 118 10.48 3.79 0.90
C PRO A 118 10.45 3.05 2.23
N GLY A 119 10.23 1.74 2.15
CA GLY A 119 10.07 0.91 3.34
C GLY A 119 8.68 0.95 3.97
N GLU A 120 7.81 1.86 3.51
CA GLU A 120 6.43 1.97 3.98
C GLU A 120 5.45 1.75 2.82
N TYR A 121 5.21 2.79 1.99
CA TYR A 121 4.22 2.71 0.91
C TYR A 121 4.48 3.67 -0.25
N VAL A 122 3.78 3.44 -1.35
CA VAL A 122 3.51 4.39 -2.42
C VAL A 122 2.04 4.76 -2.41
N LEU A 123 1.70 6.04 -2.62
CA LEU A 123 0.34 6.59 -2.58
C LEU A 123 -0.09 7.06 -3.97
N LEU A 124 -1.27 6.64 -4.39
CA LEU A 124 -1.81 6.85 -5.74
C LEU A 124 -3.27 7.31 -5.67
N GLY A 125 -3.81 7.76 -6.80
CA GLY A 125 -5.22 8.09 -6.93
C GLY A 125 -5.65 9.35 -6.17
N ARG A 126 -4.71 10.26 -5.87
CA ARG A 126 -4.99 11.47 -5.10
C ARG A 126 -6.00 12.35 -5.80
N GLN A 127 -7.05 12.74 -5.07
CA GLN A 127 -8.06 13.67 -5.59
C GLN A 127 -7.53 15.10 -5.68
N GLY A 128 -7.90 15.80 -6.75
CA GLY A 128 -7.49 17.17 -7.01
C GLY A 128 -7.59 17.50 -8.50
N SER A 129 -6.87 18.50 -8.97
CA SER A 129 -6.94 18.93 -10.38
C SER A 129 -6.23 17.94 -11.31
N ALA A 130 -6.89 17.50 -12.37
CA ALA A 130 -6.36 16.63 -13.42
C ALA A 130 -5.10 17.22 -14.11
N LYS A 131 -5.00 18.55 -14.18
CA LYS A 131 -3.82 19.26 -14.69
C LYS A 131 -2.51 18.88 -13.95
N PHE A 132 -2.62 18.43 -12.71
CA PHE A 132 -1.50 17.99 -11.89
C PHE A 132 -1.44 16.47 -11.76
N GLY A 133 -2.10 15.72 -12.65
CA GLY A 133 -2.15 14.26 -12.59
C GLY A 133 -2.94 13.72 -11.41
N LYS A 134 -3.96 14.46 -10.94
CA LYS A 134 -4.85 14.03 -9.86
C LYS A 134 -6.23 13.69 -10.40
N VAL A 135 -6.98 12.93 -9.60
CA VAL A 135 -8.38 12.58 -9.93
C VAL A 135 -9.29 13.77 -9.59
N GLU A 136 -9.86 14.43 -10.59
CA GLU A 136 -10.65 15.65 -10.39
C GLU A 136 -12.12 15.37 -10.12
N LYS A 137 -12.70 14.41 -10.84
CA LYS A 137 -14.13 14.06 -10.77
C LYS A 137 -14.33 12.56 -10.59
N PRO A 138 -14.00 12.02 -9.42
CA PRO A 138 -14.05 10.58 -9.20
C PRO A 138 -15.46 10.02 -9.37
N LYS A 139 -15.58 8.90 -10.08
CA LYS A 139 -16.85 8.15 -10.26
C LYS A 139 -17.25 7.32 -9.04
N ALA A 140 -16.46 7.37 -7.97
CA ALA A 140 -16.72 6.60 -6.76
C ALA A 140 -17.99 7.07 -6.03
N LYS A 141 -18.75 6.10 -5.53
CA LYS A 141 -19.91 6.30 -4.66
C LYS A 141 -19.48 6.49 -3.21
N SER A 142 -20.40 6.98 -2.37
CA SER A 142 -20.18 7.03 -0.92
C SER A 142 -19.84 5.64 -0.36
N ASN A 143 -18.81 5.57 0.49
CA ASN A 143 -18.30 4.33 1.03
C ASN A 143 -18.47 4.26 2.55
N PRO A 144 -19.46 3.52 3.08
CA PRO A 144 -19.68 3.37 4.51
C PRO A 144 -18.60 2.53 5.20
N GLU A 145 -17.82 1.71 4.46
CA GLU A 145 -16.76 0.88 5.03
C GLU A 145 -15.64 1.73 5.63
N THR A 146 -15.47 2.97 5.18
CA THR A 146 -14.44 3.88 5.68
C THR A 146 -14.63 4.32 7.13
N VAL A 147 -15.82 4.11 7.69
CA VAL A 147 -16.16 4.43 9.10
C VAL A 147 -16.55 3.19 9.90
N SER A 148 -16.59 2.00 9.28
CA SER A 148 -16.93 0.75 9.94
C SER A 148 -15.69 0.09 10.52
N THR A 149 -15.64 -0.11 11.83
CA THR A 149 -14.53 -0.82 12.49
C THR A 149 -14.35 -2.26 12.02
N GLU A 150 -15.41 -2.88 11.52
CA GLU A 150 -15.38 -4.25 10.98
C GLU A 150 -14.59 -4.36 9.68
N ALA A 151 -14.48 -3.28 8.92
CA ALA A 151 -13.73 -3.26 7.67
C ALA A 151 -12.20 -3.23 7.88
N PHE A 152 -11.71 -2.84 9.07
CA PHE A 152 -10.29 -2.71 9.39
C PHE A 152 -9.67 -3.96 10.02
N GLN A 153 -10.16 -5.15 9.67
CA GLN A 153 -9.68 -6.41 10.26
C GLN A 153 -8.35 -6.92 9.68
N LEU A 154 -8.00 -6.47 8.48
CA LEU A 154 -6.78 -6.90 7.81
C LEU A 154 -5.63 -5.95 8.11
N SER A 155 -4.42 -6.51 8.28
CA SER A 155 -3.22 -5.77 8.66
C SER A 155 -2.19 -5.70 7.53
N HIS A 156 -1.32 -4.68 7.59
CA HIS A 156 -0.25 -4.44 6.63
C HIS A 156 1.01 -5.26 6.97
N LEU A 157 0.84 -6.59 7.12
CA LEU A 157 1.90 -7.51 7.53
C LEU A 157 2.92 -7.80 6.43
N ARG A 158 2.55 -7.64 5.16
CA ARG A 158 3.38 -8.03 4.02
C ARG A 158 3.56 -6.89 3.03
N PRO A 159 4.71 -6.82 2.36
CA PRO A 159 4.88 -5.98 1.18
C PRO A 159 3.82 -6.30 0.12
N GLY A 160 3.41 -5.29 -0.63
CA GLY A 160 2.37 -5.43 -1.64
C GLY A 160 0.95 -5.44 -1.08
N THR A 161 0.73 -5.12 0.20
CA THR A 161 -0.63 -4.92 0.72
C THR A 161 -1.24 -3.67 0.08
N LEU A 162 -2.46 -3.82 -0.46
CA LEU A 162 -3.23 -2.75 -1.10
C LEU A 162 -4.30 -2.24 -0.12
N SER A 163 -4.32 -0.93 0.13
CA SER A 163 -5.24 -0.32 1.07
C SER A 163 -5.81 1.00 0.54
N LEU A 164 -7.04 1.29 0.92
CA LEU A 164 -7.65 2.60 0.75
C LEU A 164 -7.08 3.56 1.80
N ALA A 165 -6.53 4.69 1.36
CA ALA A 165 -5.96 5.70 2.25
C ALA A 165 -7.06 6.61 2.78
N ILE A 166 -7.41 6.46 4.07
CA ILE A 166 -8.54 7.19 4.67
C ILE A 166 -8.05 8.26 5.64
N GLY A 167 -6.92 7.98 6.28
CA GLY A 167 -6.55 8.63 7.49
C GLY A 167 -5.76 9.93 7.36
N ALA A 168 -5.05 10.23 8.44
CA ALA A 168 -4.20 11.39 8.65
C ALA A 168 -2.97 11.46 7.73
N ASN A 169 -2.80 10.49 6.82
CA ASN A 169 -1.68 10.46 5.89
C ASN A 169 -1.74 11.57 4.84
N ASP A 170 -2.88 12.26 4.72
CA ASP A 170 -3.04 13.38 3.81
C ASP A 170 -3.17 14.70 4.58
N ASP A 171 -2.23 15.59 4.33
CA ASP A 171 -2.20 16.93 4.92
C ASP A 171 -3.11 17.93 4.20
N ASP A 172 -3.83 17.51 3.17
CA ASP A 172 -4.72 18.39 2.40
C ASP A 172 -6.16 18.39 2.96
N ALA A 173 -6.30 18.97 4.14
CA ALA A 173 -7.61 19.13 4.79
C ALA A 173 -8.64 19.85 3.91
N ARG A 174 -8.21 20.76 3.04
CA ARG A 174 -9.13 21.52 2.18
C ARG A 174 -9.81 20.62 1.14
N THR A 175 -9.04 19.72 0.52
CA THR A 175 -9.59 18.75 -0.44
C THR A 175 -10.54 17.79 0.27
N LYS A 176 -10.17 17.28 1.44
CA LYS A 176 -11.00 16.34 2.22
C LYS A 176 -12.30 16.95 2.73
N MET A 177 -12.32 18.24 3.05
CA MET A 177 -13.51 18.94 3.52
C MET A 177 -14.43 19.42 2.38
N SER A 178 -14.02 19.24 1.11
CA SER A 178 -14.86 19.62 -0.02
C SER A 178 -16.05 18.66 -0.14
N GLY A 179 -17.25 19.18 -0.47
CA GLY A 179 -18.46 18.35 -0.63
C GLY A 179 -18.38 17.32 -1.77
N GLY A 180 -17.42 17.48 -2.67
CA GLY A 180 -17.14 16.52 -3.76
C GLY A 180 -16.04 15.49 -3.44
N TYR A 181 -15.45 15.53 -2.25
CA TYR A 181 -14.39 14.57 -1.90
C TYR A 181 -14.94 13.14 -1.83
N ARG A 182 -14.17 12.21 -2.39
CA ARG A 182 -14.40 10.76 -2.30
C ARG A 182 -13.11 10.09 -1.91
N ASN A 183 -13.18 9.07 -1.08
CA ASN A 183 -12.03 8.26 -0.70
C ASN A 183 -11.64 7.35 -1.87
N VAL A 184 -10.79 7.85 -2.78
CA VAL A 184 -10.27 7.13 -3.95
C VAL A 184 -8.76 6.96 -3.91
N GLU A 185 -8.09 7.59 -2.93
CA GLU A 185 -6.66 7.40 -2.72
C GLU A 185 -6.38 5.99 -2.23
N PHE A 186 -5.40 5.34 -2.82
CA PHE A 186 -4.97 4.02 -2.38
C PHE A 186 -3.45 3.97 -2.24
N LEU A 187 -3.01 3.08 -1.38
CA LEU A 187 -1.59 2.86 -1.14
C LEU A 187 -1.22 1.39 -1.35
N ILE A 188 0.02 1.17 -1.74
CA ILE A 188 0.63 -0.16 -1.86
C ILE A 188 1.87 -0.17 -0.98
N THR A 189 1.98 -1.11 -0.03
CA THR A 189 3.15 -1.22 0.83
C THR A 189 4.37 -1.70 0.07
N THR A 190 5.53 -1.07 0.32
CA THR A 190 6.77 -1.34 -0.44
C THR A 190 7.67 -2.38 0.21
N GLY A 191 7.56 -2.60 1.53
CA GLY A 191 8.44 -3.49 2.29
C GLY A 191 9.85 -2.92 2.49
N PRO A 192 10.78 -3.71 3.00
CA PRO A 192 10.75 -5.18 3.17
C PRO A 192 9.95 -5.70 4.39
N GLY A 193 9.71 -4.86 5.39
CA GLY A 193 9.02 -5.25 6.62
C GLY A 193 7.51 -4.97 6.61
N PRO A 194 6.82 -5.32 7.69
CA PRO A 194 5.44 -4.94 7.90
C PRO A 194 5.31 -3.43 8.12
N ALA A 195 4.16 -2.86 7.73
CA ALA A 195 3.85 -1.44 7.88
C ALA A 195 2.69 -1.27 8.89
N LEU A 196 2.86 -1.78 10.11
CA LEU A 196 1.82 -1.84 11.14
C LEU A 196 1.29 -0.46 11.57
N GLN A 197 2.06 0.60 11.36
CA GLN A 197 1.61 1.99 11.59
C GLN A 197 0.46 2.42 10.68
N LEU A 198 0.15 1.64 9.64
CA LEU A 198 -0.97 1.89 8.74
C LEU A 198 -2.26 1.18 9.19
N ASP A 199 -2.15 0.24 10.15
CA ASP A 199 -3.28 -0.54 10.64
C ASP A 199 -4.27 0.35 11.40
N GLY A 200 -5.56 0.13 11.18
CA GLY A 200 -6.62 0.93 11.79
C GLY A 200 -6.86 2.30 11.16
N GLU A 201 -5.89 2.82 10.37
CA GLU A 201 -6.02 4.11 9.68
C GLU A 201 -6.31 3.94 8.17
N ASN A 202 -5.99 2.78 7.61
CA ASN A 202 -6.17 2.47 6.20
C ASN A 202 -6.88 1.13 6.03
N LEU A 203 -7.83 1.07 5.11
CA LEU A 203 -8.66 -0.10 4.89
C LEU A 203 -8.01 -1.02 3.85
N VAL A 204 -7.53 -2.19 4.29
CA VAL A 204 -6.95 -3.20 3.40
C VAL A 204 -8.03 -3.86 2.58
N PHE A 205 -7.93 -3.82 1.25
CA PHE A 205 -8.90 -4.42 0.34
C PHE A 205 -8.29 -5.28 -0.77
N GLY A 206 -6.96 -5.51 -0.73
CA GLY A 206 -6.30 -6.32 -1.74
C GLY A 206 -4.80 -6.50 -1.50
N ARG A 207 -4.15 -7.06 -2.51
CA ARG A 207 -2.69 -7.24 -2.54
C ARG A 207 -2.15 -7.27 -3.96
N VAL A 208 -0.86 -7.02 -4.10
CA VAL A 208 -0.10 -7.26 -5.32
C VAL A 208 0.03 -8.77 -5.52
N LEU A 209 -0.29 -9.25 -6.72
CA LEU A 209 -0.10 -10.64 -7.18
C LEU A 209 1.17 -10.77 -8.00
N GLU A 210 1.39 -9.81 -8.92
CA GLU A 210 2.53 -9.77 -9.82
C GLU A 210 3.06 -8.35 -9.95
N GLY A 211 4.34 -8.20 -10.32
CA GLY A 211 4.93 -6.88 -10.55
C GLY A 211 5.40 -6.17 -9.30
N MET A 212 5.64 -6.86 -8.17
CA MET A 212 6.16 -6.23 -6.95
C MET A 212 7.50 -5.51 -7.19
N GLN A 213 8.27 -5.95 -8.19
CA GLN A 213 9.51 -5.28 -8.58
C GLN A 213 9.26 -3.85 -9.08
N VAL A 214 8.17 -3.63 -9.83
CA VAL A 214 7.78 -2.28 -10.30
C VAL A 214 7.51 -1.36 -9.11
N ILE A 215 6.81 -1.85 -8.08
CA ILE A 215 6.57 -1.09 -6.84
C ILE A 215 7.88 -0.77 -6.11
N ALA A 216 8.82 -1.73 -6.09
CA ALA A 216 10.14 -1.51 -5.50
C ALA A 216 10.97 -0.48 -6.29
N ASP A 217 10.86 -0.45 -7.61
CA ASP A 217 11.53 0.52 -8.47
C ASP A 217 10.92 1.92 -8.30
N ILE A 218 9.59 2.02 -8.21
CA ILE A 218 8.90 3.27 -7.85
C ILE A 218 9.40 3.80 -6.49
N ALA A 219 9.58 2.92 -5.51
CA ALA A 219 10.06 3.29 -4.18
C ALA A 219 11.50 3.85 -4.17
N ARG A 220 12.29 3.58 -5.21
CA ARG A 220 13.67 4.07 -5.38
C ARG A 220 13.76 5.40 -6.12
N VAL A 221 12.68 5.84 -6.76
CA VAL A 221 12.69 7.12 -7.49
C VAL A 221 13.03 8.27 -6.53
N PRO A 222 13.93 9.19 -6.90
CA PRO A 222 14.26 10.36 -6.09
C PRO A 222 12.99 11.15 -5.73
N ARG A 223 12.91 11.59 -4.47
CA ARG A 223 11.75 12.29 -3.93
C ARG A 223 12.12 13.56 -3.20
N ASN A 224 11.15 14.44 -3.01
CA ASN A 224 11.30 15.67 -2.23
C ASN A 224 11.31 15.35 -0.71
N THR A 225 12.51 15.21 -0.15
CA THR A 225 12.69 14.93 1.27
C THR A 225 13.03 16.23 2.01
N PRO A 226 12.15 16.76 2.89
CA PRO A 226 12.44 17.95 3.65
C PRO A 226 13.54 17.69 4.68
N SER A 227 14.42 18.67 4.88
CA SER A 227 15.42 18.61 5.93
C SER A 227 14.75 18.61 7.32
N GLU A 228 15.47 18.16 8.33
CA GLU A 228 14.96 18.13 9.71
C GLU A 228 14.54 19.52 10.20
N ASN A 229 15.30 20.56 9.87
CA ASN A 229 14.98 21.94 10.22
C ASN A 229 13.67 22.38 9.56
N VAL A 230 13.45 22.05 8.29
CA VAL A 230 12.20 22.37 7.59
C VAL A 230 11.01 21.64 8.25
N ARG A 231 11.18 20.39 8.69
CA ARG A 231 10.14 19.65 9.41
C ARG A 231 9.80 20.31 10.74
N LYS A 232 10.80 20.68 11.53
CA LYS A 232 10.61 21.38 12.83
C LYS A 232 9.94 22.74 12.65
N PHE A 233 10.36 23.51 11.65
CA PHE A 233 9.76 24.81 11.35
C PHE A 233 8.30 24.69 10.90
N ASN A 234 8.02 23.69 10.05
CA ASN A 234 6.66 23.42 9.61
C ASN A 234 5.75 22.95 10.75
N ALA A 235 6.26 22.13 11.69
CA ALA A 235 5.52 21.72 12.87
C ALA A 235 5.14 22.91 13.75
N LEU A 236 6.08 23.85 13.97
CA LEU A 236 5.82 25.08 14.71
C LEU A 236 4.79 25.95 13.98
N ALA A 237 4.91 26.13 12.67
CA ALA A 237 3.95 26.89 11.87
C ALA A 237 2.53 26.28 11.94
N THR A 238 2.44 24.97 11.94
CA THR A 238 1.16 24.25 12.12
C THR A 238 0.57 24.53 13.51
N LEU A 239 1.38 24.49 14.56
CA LEU A 239 0.95 24.79 15.93
C LEU A 239 0.44 26.23 16.06
N LEU A 240 1.03 27.17 15.31
CA LEU A 240 0.61 28.56 15.25
C LEU A 240 -0.60 28.80 14.30
N GLY A 241 -1.16 27.76 13.71
CA GLY A 241 -2.34 27.85 12.82
C GLY A 241 -2.04 28.35 11.40
N ASP A 242 -0.77 28.35 10.95
CA ASP A 242 -0.44 28.77 9.59
C ASP A 242 -0.88 27.70 8.58
N SER A 243 -1.94 27.99 7.85
CA SER A 243 -2.49 27.09 6.83
C SER A 243 -1.53 26.76 5.67
N ARG A 244 -0.46 27.54 5.47
CA ARG A 244 0.58 27.29 4.47
C ARG A 244 1.45 26.09 4.84
N ALA A 245 1.52 25.77 6.14
CA ALA A 245 2.27 24.62 6.63
C ALA A 245 1.73 23.29 6.08
N SER A 246 0.40 23.12 6.03
CA SER A 246 -0.21 21.94 5.43
C SER A 246 0.03 21.85 3.93
N GLY A 247 -0.08 22.98 3.22
CA GLY A 247 0.25 23.05 1.79
C GLY A 247 1.69 22.67 1.47
N ALA A 248 2.65 23.06 2.34
CA ALA A 248 4.05 22.67 2.19
C ALA A 248 4.25 21.15 2.37
N ARG A 249 3.56 20.53 3.33
CA ARG A 249 3.62 19.07 3.56
C ARG A 249 3.10 18.25 2.39
N ASN A 250 2.18 18.79 1.60
CA ASN A 250 1.69 18.11 0.39
C ASN A 250 2.78 17.78 -0.62
N ALA A 251 3.86 18.57 -0.64
CA ALA A 251 5.00 18.33 -1.52
C ALA A 251 6.03 17.35 -0.93
N TRP A 252 5.93 17.01 0.36
CA TRP A 252 6.88 16.07 0.98
C TRP A 252 6.67 14.67 0.46
N ASP A 253 7.76 13.94 0.33
CA ASP A 253 7.80 12.56 -0.18
C ASP A 253 7.18 12.39 -1.59
N SER A 254 6.87 13.49 -2.29
CA SER A 254 6.45 13.40 -3.68
C SER A 254 7.65 13.10 -4.58
N PRO A 255 7.50 12.20 -5.58
CA PRO A 255 8.59 11.90 -6.51
C PRO A 255 9.03 13.15 -7.27
N LEU A 256 10.34 13.30 -7.51
CA LEU A 256 10.90 14.41 -8.28
C LEU A 256 10.58 14.26 -9.77
N GLN A 257 10.53 13.03 -10.27
CA GLN A 257 10.04 12.68 -11.59
C GLN A 257 8.60 12.23 -11.50
N SER A 258 7.75 12.63 -12.45
CA SER A 258 6.36 12.19 -12.46
C SER A 258 6.27 10.72 -12.87
N ILE A 259 5.58 9.93 -12.05
CA ILE A 259 5.27 8.53 -12.33
C ILE A 259 3.77 8.47 -12.58
N LEU A 260 3.38 7.98 -13.76
CA LEU A 260 1.99 7.92 -14.21
C LEU A 260 1.48 6.50 -14.21
N ILE A 261 0.18 6.35 -14.00
CA ILE A 261 -0.57 5.17 -14.41
C ILE A 261 -0.88 5.35 -15.89
N THR A 262 -0.15 4.64 -16.75
CA THR A 262 -0.28 4.78 -18.22
C THR A 262 -1.47 4.02 -18.77
N ASP A 263 -1.78 2.86 -18.18
CA ASP A 263 -2.98 2.08 -18.48
C ASP A 263 -3.42 1.30 -17.24
N CYS A 264 -4.69 0.97 -17.19
CA CYS A 264 -5.27 0.15 -16.12
C CYS A 264 -6.54 -0.53 -16.63
N GLY A 265 -6.86 -1.70 -16.08
CA GLY A 265 -8.04 -2.42 -16.48
C GLY A 265 -8.31 -3.65 -15.63
N ILE A 266 -9.49 -4.22 -15.80
CA ILE A 266 -9.90 -5.46 -15.12
C ILE A 266 -9.41 -6.63 -15.97
N LEU A 267 -8.76 -7.59 -15.32
CA LEU A 267 -8.43 -8.88 -15.93
C LEU A 267 -9.64 -9.79 -15.76
N GLY A 268 -10.19 -10.29 -16.87
CA GLY A 268 -11.20 -11.36 -16.84
C GLY A 268 -10.63 -12.60 -16.15
N ASP A 269 -11.48 -13.36 -15.47
CA ASP A 269 -11.12 -14.69 -14.97
C ASP A 269 -10.74 -15.58 -16.17
N SER A 270 -9.46 -15.58 -16.51
CA SER A 270 -8.91 -16.64 -17.34
C SER A 270 -8.98 -17.88 -16.47
N GLN A 271 -9.95 -18.74 -16.75
CA GLN A 271 -9.96 -20.09 -16.22
C GLN A 271 -8.59 -20.69 -16.52
N GLU A 272 -7.83 -20.97 -15.45
CA GLU A 272 -6.63 -21.81 -15.58
C GLU A 272 -7.05 -23.12 -16.24
N THR A 273 -6.64 -23.31 -17.49
CA THR A 273 -6.64 -24.61 -18.19
C THR A 273 -5.41 -25.39 -17.80
#